data_7a24b7ac6362f0662296918de465d922
#
_entry.id   7a24b7ac6362f0662296918de465d922
#
_cell.length_a   1.000
_cell.length_b   1.000
_cell.length_c   1.000
_cell.angle_alpha   90.00
_cell.angle_beta   90.00
_cell.angle_gamma   90.00
#
_symmetry.space_group_name_H-M   'P 1'
#
loop_
_entity.id
_entity.type
_entity.pdbx_description
1 polymer ?
#
loop_
_entity_poly.entity_id
_entity_poly.type
_entity_poly.pdbx_seq_one_letter_code
_entity_poly.pdbx_strand_id
1 'polypeptide(L)'
;MLSDIDLAAGGVEMLDPVMGMWSKLTRDASRHSTHFSQYFREKSWEERKGELLNKASRGPLRIDIATHSGQELGFCISSVIDGAGEVESLFVEECSRGRRVGEALMQRSVEWMRENGARTMAVFTVYGNDNVLEFYAKQRFRPISVMLIRDA
;
A
#
# COMPACT_ATOMS: atom_id res chain seq x y z
N MET A 1 1.90 -20.95 -0.90
CA MET A 1 0.61 -21.28 -0.30
C MET A 1 0.30 -20.35 0.84
N LEU A 2 -0.95 -19.97 1.02
CA LEU A 2 -1.35 -19.06 2.10
C LEU A 2 -1.02 -19.61 3.49
N SER A 3 -1.08 -20.93 3.65
CA SER A 3 -0.78 -21.59 4.93
C SER A 3 0.67 -21.43 5.39
N ASP A 4 1.56 -21.06 4.48
CA ASP A 4 2.99 -20.93 4.79
C ASP A 4 3.41 -19.47 4.97
N ILE A 5 2.45 -18.55 4.96
CA ILE A 5 2.70 -17.12 5.11
C ILE A 5 2.39 -16.69 6.54
N ASP A 6 3.38 -16.09 7.17
CA ASP A 6 3.19 -15.44 8.47
C ASP A 6 2.80 -13.98 8.23
N LEU A 7 1.81 -13.50 8.98
CA LEU A 7 1.31 -12.13 8.89
C LEU A 7 1.48 -11.47 10.26
N ALA A 8 2.34 -10.48 10.34
CA ALA A 8 2.55 -9.69 11.55
C ALA A 8 1.92 -8.31 11.36
N ALA A 9 1.28 -7.79 12.40
CA ALA A 9 0.61 -6.51 12.37
C ALA A 9 1.11 -5.60 13.49
N GLY A 10 1.16 -4.31 13.22
CA GLY A 10 1.53 -3.30 14.18
C GLY A 10 1.19 -1.91 13.70
N GLY A 11 1.67 -0.91 14.42
CA GLY A 11 1.48 0.50 14.12
C GLY A 11 2.76 1.14 13.59
N VAL A 12 2.99 2.39 13.99
CA VAL A 12 4.11 3.21 13.49
C VAL A 12 5.49 2.62 13.79
N GLU A 13 5.62 1.74 14.78
CA GLU A 13 6.87 1.06 15.07
C GLU A 13 7.33 0.14 13.95
N MET A 14 6.44 -0.20 13.04
CA MET A 14 6.74 -1.05 11.88
C MET A 14 7.07 -0.26 10.61
N LEU A 15 7.11 1.08 10.69
CA LEU A 15 7.44 1.90 9.52
C LEU A 15 8.85 1.65 9.00
N ASP A 16 9.86 1.73 9.86
CA ASP A 16 11.24 1.52 9.42
C ASP A 16 11.49 0.13 8.83
N PRO A 17 10.93 -0.96 9.39
CA PRO A 17 11.03 -2.27 8.78
C PRO A 17 10.55 -2.37 7.32
N VAL A 18 9.58 -1.56 6.89
CA VAL A 18 9.08 -1.64 5.51
C VAL A 18 9.82 -0.74 4.52
N MET A 19 10.80 0.03 4.97
CA MET A 19 11.53 0.98 4.13
C MET A 19 12.10 0.34 2.87
N GLY A 20 12.76 -0.81 2.99
CA GLY A 20 13.35 -1.52 1.85
C GLY A 20 12.33 -1.91 0.79
N MET A 21 11.22 -2.47 1.22
CA MET A 21 10.13 -2.84 0.32
C MET A 21 9.43 -1.60 -0.28
N TRP A 22 9.27 -0.55 0.52
CA TRP A 22 8.71 0.70 0.01
C TRP A 22 9.58 1.30 -1.09
N SER A 23 10.90 1.23 -0.96
CA SER A 23 11.81 1.70 -1.99
C SER A 23 11.64 0.95 -3.31
N LYS A 24 11.36 -0.35 -3.24
CA LYS A 24 11.04 -1.15 -4.43
C LYS A 24 9.69 -0.76 -5.02
N LEU A 25 8.71 -0.45 -4.18
CA LEU A 25 7.39 0.00 -4.62
C LEU A 25 7.49 1.31 -5.41
N THR A 26 8.24 2.29 -4.91
CA THR A 26 8.47 3.56 -5.63
C THR A 26 9.19 3.36 -6.95
N ARG A 27 10.12 2.42 -7.00
CA ARG A 27 10.81 2.08 -8.23
C ARG A 27 9.86 1.49 -9.27
N ASP A 28 8.96 0.60 -8.84
CA ASP A 28 7.91 0.07 -9.70
C ASP A 28 6.97 1.17 -10.17
N ALA A 29 6.56 2.07 -9.29
CA ALA A 29 5.73 3.22 -9.63
C ALA A 29 6.40 4.09 -10.69
N SER A 30 7.70 4.35 -10.54
CA SER A 30 8.49 5.10 -11.51
C SER A 30 8.49 4.44 -12.89
N ARG A 31 8.62 3.11 -12.95
CA ARG A 31 8.62 2.36 -14.21
C ARG A 31 7.28 2.39 -14.93
N HIS A 32 6.18 2.40 -14.18
CA HIS A 32 4.83 2.31 -14.74
C HIS A 32 4.18 3.66 -15.00
N SER A 33 4.68 4.74 -14.40
CA SER A 33 4.12 6.07 -14.60
C SER A 33 4.30 6.51 -16.05
N THR A 34 3.20 6.90 -16.70
CA THR A 34 3.24 7.35 -18.09
C THR A 34 3.97 8.70 -18.24
N HIS A 35 3.79 9.61 -17.28
CA HIS A 35 4.26 10.99 -17.43
C HIS A 35 5.16 11.50 -16.29
N PHE A 36 5.16 10.86 -15.14
CA PHE A 36 5.78 11.38 -13.92
C PHE A 36 6.79 10.42 -13.26
N SER A 37 7.55 9.68 -14.06
CA SER A 37 8.55 8.73 -13.55
C SER A 37 9.50 9.36 -12.55
N GLN A 38 9.98 10.57 -12.83
CA GLN A 38 10.94 11.25 -11.98
C GLN A 38 10.32 11.66 -10.64
N TYR A 39 9.07 12.09 -10.63
CA TYR A 39 8.34 12.42 -9.41
C TYR A 39 8.39 11.25 -8.42
N PHE A 40 8.13 10.02 -8.88
CA PHE A 40 8.16 8.84 -8.03
C PHE A 40 9.58 8.46 -7.60
N ARG A 41 10.59 8.68 -8.46
CA ARG A 41 11.98 8.40 -8.11
C ARG A 41 12.54 9.35 -7.06
N GLU A 42 12.08 10.60 -7.05
CA GLU A 42 12.59 11.64 -6.15
C GLU A 42 11.95 11.62 -4.77
N LYS A 43 10.82 10.96 -4.60
CA LYS A 43 10.16 10.90 -3.29
C LYS A 43 11.00 10.08 -2.32
N SER A 44 11.40 10.69 -1.21
CA SER A 44 12.21 10.04 -0.19
C SER A 44 11.35 9.26 0.81
N TRP A 45 11.96 8.27 1.47
CA TRP A 45 11.30 7.56 2.55
C TRP A 45 10.99 8.51 3.73
N GLU A 46 11.90 9.43 4.05
CA GLU A 46 11.66 10.41 5.12
C GLU A 46 10.42 11.24 4.87
N GLU A 47 10.20 11.69 3.64
CA GLU A 47 8.98 12.42 3.26
C GLU A 47 7.74 11.54 3.46
N ARG A 48 7.79 10.31 2.96
CA ARG A 48 6.66 9.38 3.09
C ARG A 48 6.39 9.02 4.54
N LYS A 49 7.43 8.75 5.30
CA LYS A 49 7.31 8.45 6.72
C LYS A 49 6.67 9.60 7.48
N GLY A 50 7.08 10.85 7.17
CA GLY A 50 6.50 12.05 7.76
C GLY A 50 5.00 12.17 7.46
N GLU A 51 4.58 11.90 6.22
CA GLU A 51 3.17 11.88 5.85
C GLU A 51 2.39 10.83 6.66
N LEU A 52 2.94 9.63 6.78
CA LEU A 52 2.29 8.54 7.51
C LEU A 52 2.20 8.80 9.01
N LEU A 53 3.25 9.38 9.60
CA LEU A 53 3.22 9.78 11.01
C LEU A 53 2.18 10.88 11.26
N ASN A 54 2.04 11.83 10.34
CA ASN A 54 1.00 12.85 10.42
C ASN A 54 -0.39 12.21 10.38
N LYS A 55 -0.62 11.26 9.49
CA LYS A 55 -1.88 10.52 9.43
C LYS A 55 -2.15 9.74 10.72
N ALA A 56 -1.12 9.10 11.27
CA ALA A 56 -1.23 8.35 12.52
C ALA A 56 -1.61 9.24 13.71
N SER A 57 -1.29 10.53 13.66
CA SER A 57 -1.72 11.49 14.69
C SER A 57 -3.20 11.89 14.55
N ARG A 58 -3.81 11.59 13.40
CA ARG A 58 -5.20 11.98 13.09
C ARG A 58 -6.18 10.81 13.16
N GLY A 59 -5.69 9.59 13.14
CA GLY A 59 -6.51 8.38 13.20
C GLY A 59 -5.67 7.13 13.22
N PRO A 60 -6.29 5.95 13.41
CA PRO A 60 -5.53 4.71 13.48
C PRO A 60 -4.80 4.39 12.17
N LEU A 61 -3.61 3.86 12.31
CA LEU A 61 -2.76 3.41 11.20
C LEU A 61 -2.27 2.01 11.52
N ARG A 62 -2.30 1.14 10.53
CA ARG A 62 -1.89 -0.25 10.66
C ARG A 62 -0.93 -0.64 9.57
N ILE A 63 0.07 -1.41 9.95
CA ILE A 63 1.01 -2.02 9.01
C ILE A 63 0.93 -3.53 9.18
N ASP A 64 0.74 -4.23 8.06
CA ASP A 64 0.83 -5.69 7.99
C ASP A 64 2.04 -6.06 7.16
N ILE A 65 2.84 -7.01 7.65
CA ILE A 65 4.01 -7.54 6.93
C ILE A 65 3.82 -9.04 6.76
N ALA A 66 3.93 -9.50 5.53
CA ALA A 66 3.90 -10.93 5.19
C ALA A 66 5.32 -11.45 5.08
N THR A 67 5.59 -12.57 5.75
CA THR A 67 6.88 -13.25 5.68
C THR A 67 6.71 -14.75 5.47
N HIS A 68 7.77 -15.38 5.00
CA HIS A 68 7.86 -16.84 4.94
C HIS A 68 9.26 -17.24 5.36
N SER A 69 9.36 -18.02 6.44
CA SER A 69 10.65 -18.42 7.01
C SER A 69 11.59 -17.24 7.24
N GLY A 70 11.04 -16.14 7.76
CA GLY A 70 11.80 -14.92 8.05
C GLY A 70 12.08 -14.03 6.85
N GLN A 71 11.73 -14.46 5.63
CA GLN A 71 11.89 -13.65 4.43
C GLN A 71 10.65 -12.79 4.19
N GLU A 72 10.86 -11.50 3.97
CA GLU A 72 9.78 -10.56 3.66
C GLU A 72 9.21 -10.84 2.28
N LEU A 73 7.88 -10.95 2.20
CA LEU A 73 7.16 -11.20 0.95
C LEU A 73 6.37 -9.99 0.48
N GLY A 74 5.98 -9.12 1.39
CA GLY A 74 5.19 -7.94 1.08
C GLY A 74 4.71 -7.21 2.33
N PHE A 75 4.11 -6.05 2.13
CA PHE A 75 3.53 -5.27 3.23
C PHE A 75 2.32 -4.48 2.75
N CYS A 76 1.49 -4.08 3.70
CA CYS A 76 0.37 -3.17 3.46
C CYS A 76 0.27 -2.17 4.61
N ILE A 77 0.07 -0.91 4.27
CA ILE A 77 -0.20 0.14 5.25
C ILE A 77 -1.62 0.64 5.01
N SER A 78 -2.40 0.72 6.08
CA SER A 78 -3.79 1.18 6.04
C SER A 78 -4.02 2.27 7.07
N SER A 79 -4.92 3.19 6.79
CA SER A 79 -5.32 4.23 7.72
C SER A 79 -6.84 4.41 7.72
N VAL A 80 -7.37 4.94 8.82
CA VAL A 80 -8.76 5.39 8.90
C VAL A 80 -8.77 6.74 9.57
N ILE A 81 -9.27 7.76 8.88
CA ILE A 81 -9.39 9.11 9.42
C ILE A 81 -10.82 9.60 9.16
N ASP A 82 -11.55 9.91 10.24
CA ASP A 82 -12.94 10.42 10.15
C ASP A 82 -13.84 9.53 9.28
N GLY A 83 -13.69 8.21 9.41
CA GLY A 83 -14.49 7.24 8.65
C GLY A 83 -14.02 7.01 7.22
N ALA A 84 -12.95 7.65 6.78
CA ALA A 84 -12.34 7.42 5.48
C ALA A 84 -11.16 6.46 5.60
N GLY A 85 -11.31 5.25 5.10
CA GLY A 85 -10.25 4.26 5.03
C GLY A 85 -9.40 4.47 3.77
N GLU A 86 -8.11 4.24 3.90
CA GLU A 86 -7.20 4.31 2.77
C GLU A 86 -6.15 3.21 2.85
N VAL A 87 -5.93 2.54 1.72
CA VAL A 87 -4.76 1.69 1.54
C VAL A 87 -3.62 2.62 1.15
N GLU A 88 -2.75 2.91 2.10
CA GLU A 88 -1.67 3.88 1.94
C GLU A 88 -0.56 3.35 1.04
N SER A 89 -0.23 2.08 1.17
CA SER A 89 0.79 1.39 0.37
C SER A 89 0.52 -0.10 0.40
N LEU A 90 0.72 -0.75 -0.73
CA LEU A 90 0.69 -2.20 -0.85
C LEU A 90 1.80 -2.63 -1.79
N PHE A 91 2.63 -3.55 -1.34
CA PHE A 91 3.72 -4.10 -2.15
C PHE A 91 3.85 -5.59 -1.89
N VAL A 92 4.11 -6.34 -2.97
CA VAL A 92 4.45 -7.77 -2.91
C VAL A 92 5.74 -7.97 -3.69
N GLU A 93 6.72 -8.64 -3.09
CA GLU A 93 7.98 -8.97 -3.75
C GLU A 93 7.69 -9.73 -5.04
N GLU A 94 8.46 -9.45 -6.09
CA GLU A 94 8.25 -10.03 -7.42
C GLU A 94 8.22 -11.55 -7.39
N CYS A 95 9.15 -12.17 -6.66
CA CYS A 95 9.22 -13.62 -6.52
C CYS A 95 8.02 -14.25 -5.80
N SER A 96 7.23 -13.45 -5.10
CA SER A 96 6.07 -13.89 -4.34
C SER A 96 4.74 -13.58 -5.02
N ARG A 97 4.76 -12.90 -6.15
CA ARG A 97 3.54 -12.58 -6.92
C ARG A 97 2.94 -13.85 -7.49
N GLY A 98 1.61 -13.88 -7.58
CA GLY A 98 0.88 -15.08 -7.98
C GLY A 98 0.64 -16.10 -6.87
N ARG A 99 1.12 -15.84 -5.65
CA ARG A 99 0.93 -16.71 -4.48
C ARG A 99 -0.15 -16.21 -3.52
N ARG A 100 -0.97 -15.26 -3.96
CA ARG A 100 -2.06 -14.65 -3.18
C ARG A 100 -1.59 -13.86 -1.94
N VAL A 101 -0.35 -13.44 -1.89
CA VAL A 101 0.17 -12.61 -0.79
C VAL A 101 -0.56 -11.27 -0.75
N GLY A 102 -0.70 -10.62 -1.92
CA GLY A 102 -1.41 -9.34 -2.03
C GLY A 102 -2.87 -9.46 -1.63
N GLU A 103 -3.54 -10.54 -2.03
CA GLU A 103 -4.93 -10.82 -1.65
C GLU A 103 -5.07 -10.96 -0.13
N ALA A 104 -4.15 -11.70 0.51
CA ALA A 104 -4.16 -11.88 1.96
C ALA A 104 -3.94 -10.55 2.70
N LEU A 105 -2.99 -9.74 2.23
CA LEU A 105 -2.73 -8.42 2.81
C LEU A 105 -3.94 -7.50 2.65
N MET A 106 -4.57 -7.50 1.48
CA MET A 106 -5.77 -6.68 1.23
C MET A 106 -6.95 -7.12 2.08
N GLN A 107 -7.15 -8.42 2.25
CA GLN A 107 -8.24 -8.92 3.10
C GLN A 107 -8.08 -8.42 4.53
N ARG A 108 -6.88 -8.49 5.08
CA ARG A 108 -6.61 -7.98 6.43
C ARG A 108 -6.81 -6.46 6.52
N SER A 109 -6.36 -5.74 5.51
CA SER A 109 -6.52 -4.28 5.44
C SER A 109 -8.01 -3.89 5.43
N VAL A 110 -8.81 -4.50 4.57
CA VAL A 110 -10.23 -4.21 4.45
C VAL A 110 -10.97 -4.54 5.75
N GLU A 111 -10.70 -5.70 6.34
CA GLU A 111 -11.31 -6.09 7.61
C GLU A 111 -10.96 -5.10 8.73
N TRP A 112 -9.68 -4.73 8.83
CA TRP A 112 -9.23 -3.79 9.85
C TRP A 112 -9.85 -2.40 9.64
N MET A 113 -9.89 -1.89 8.41
CA MET A 113 -10.52 -0.61 8.14
C MET A 113 -12.00 -0.61 8.53
N ARG A 114 -12.69 -1.70 8.23
CA ARG A 114 -14.10 -1.86 8.59
C ARG A 114 -14.29 -1.87 10.11
N GLU A 115 -13.46 -2.61 10.83
CA GLU A 115 -13.49 -2.67 12.30
C GLU A 115 -13.19 -1.33 12.95
N ASN A 116 -12.43 -0.46 12.26
CA ASN A 116 -12.09 0.88 12.75
C ASN A 116 -13.02 1.98 12.21
N GLY A 117 -14.19 1.59 11.72
CA GLY A 117 -15.26 2.53 11.39
C GLY A 117 -15.18 3.16 10.01
N ALA A 118 -14.40 2.58 9.09
CA ALA A 118 -14.35 3.10 7.73
C ALA A 118 -15.71 2.97 7.04
N ARG A 119 -16.24 4.07 6.55
CA ARG A 119 -17.46 4.10 5.74
C ARG A 119 -17.14 4.08 4.26
N THR A 120 -15.96 4.53 3.89
CA THR A 120 -15.42 4.47 2.54
C THR A 120 -14.01 3.93 2.60
N MET A 121 -13.55 3.33 1.50
CA MET A 121 -12.19 2.82 1.39
C MET A 121 -11.64 3.26 0.04
N ALA A 122 -10.44 3.81 0.03
CA ALA A 122 -9.79 4.33 -1.18
C ALA A 122 -8.38 3.78 -1.31
N VAL A 123 -7.90 3.75 -2.54
CA VAL A 123 -6.49 3.49 -2.85
C VAL A 123 -6.12 4.34 -4.05
N PHE A 124 -4.93 4.94 -4.01
CA PHE A 124 -4.37 5.66 -5.15
C PHE A 124 -3.41 4.74 -5.90
N THR A 125 -3.55 4.68 -7.20
CA THR A 125 -2.67 3.89 -8.06
C THR A 125 -1.98 4.78 -9.09
N VAL A 126 -0.85 4.32 -9.59
CA VAL A 126 -0.10 5.07 -10.59
C VAL A 126 -0.79 4.94 -11.95
N TYR A 127 -1.07 6.08 -12.58
CA TYR A 127 -1.62 6.11 -13.94
C TYR A 127 -0.62 5.48 -14.90
N GLY A 128 -1.06 4.46 -15.61
CA GLY A 128 -0.24 3.66 -16.53
C GLY A 128 0.01 2.24 -16.06
N ASN A 129 -0.37 1.89 -14.83
CA ASN A 129 -0.20 0.53 -14.31
C ASN A 129 -1.53 -0.24 -14.36
N ASP A 130 -1.83 -0.81 -15.53
CA ASP A 130 -3.09 -1.54 -15.76
C ASP A 130 -3.19 -2.83 -14.93
N ASN A 131 -2.07 -3.50 -14.68
CA ASN A 131 -2.06 -4.73 -13.87
C ASN A 131 -2.53 -4.47 -12.44
N VAL A 132 -2.16 -3.33 -11.88
CA VAL A 132 -2.58 -2.91 -10.54
C VAL A 132 -4.09 -2.64 -10.52
N LEU A 133 -4.62 -2.00 -11.57
CA LEU A 133 -6.06 -1.76 -11.68
C LEU A 133 -6.85 -3.08 -11.73
N GLU A 134 -6.36 -4.08 -12.44
CA GLU A 134 -6.97 -5.40 -12.49
C GLU A 134 -6.97 -6.07 -11.10
N PHE A 135 -5.84 -5.96 -10.38
CA PHE A 135 -5.73 -6.49 -9.03
C PHE A 135 -6.78 -5.85 -8.12
N TYR A 136 -6.87 -4.52 -8.12
CA TYR A 136 -7.82 -3.83 -7.26
C TYR A 136 -9.27 -4.04 -7.68
N ALA A 137 -9.55 -4.26 -8.96
CA ALA A 137 -10.89 -4.62 -9.42
C ALA A 137 -11.37 -5.92 -8.76
N LYS A 138 -10.50 -6.90 -8.63
CA LYS A 138 -10.81 -8.16 -7.93
C LYS A 138 -11.06 -7.95 -6.43
N GLN A 139 -10.52 -6.88 -5.86
CA GLN A 139 -10.74 -6.47 -4.48
C GLN A 139 -11.91 -5.50 -4.34
N ARG A 140 -12.72 -5.33 -5.40
CA ARG A 140 -13.92 -4.47 -5.47
C ARG A 140 -13.63 -2.97 -5.45
N PHE A 141 -12.41 -2.57 -5.77
CA PHE A 141 -12.08 -1.16 -5.99
C PHE A 141 -12.25 -0.82 -7.45
N ARG A 142 -12.89 0.31 -7.74
CA ARG A 142 -13.13 0.77 -9.11
C ARG A 142 -12.60 2.18 -9.27
N PRO A 143 -12.03 2.51 -10.44
CA PRO A 143 -11.56 3.88 -10.69
C PRO A 143 -12.71 4.88 -10.61
N ILE A 144 -12.47 6.01 -9.93
CA ILE A 144 -13.45 7.08 -9.82
C ILE A 144 -12.99 8.35 -10.54
N SER A 145 -11.69 8.62 -10.55
CA SER A 145 -11.17 9.84 -11.16
C SER A 145 -9.69 9.69 -11.50
N VAL A 146 -9.21 10.61 -12.34
CA VAL A 146 -7.78 10.72 -12.64
C VAL A 146 -7.37 12.15 -12.30
N MET A 147 -6.31 12.31 -11.51
CA MET A 147 -5.75 13.63 -11.20
C MET A 147 -4.81 14.05 -12.34
N LEU A 148 -4.98 15.27 -12.83
CA LEU A 148 -4.13 15.85 -13.85
C LEU A 148 -3.26 16.95 -13.23
N ILE A 149 -1.97 16.94 -13.53
CA ILE A 149 -1.03 17.93 -13.04
C ILE A 149 -0.37 18.60 -14.23
N ARG A 150 -0.20 19.91 -14.13
CA ARG A 150 0.52 20.71 -15.11
C ARG A 150 1.64 21.45 -14.42
N ASP A 151 2.82 21.46 -15.04
CA ASP A 151 3.92 22.32 -14.59
C ASP A 151 3.55 23.79 -14.80
N ALA A 152 3.91 24.61 -13.86
CA ALA A 152 3.57 26.05 -13.89
C ALA A 152 4.27 26.80 -15.03
#